data_7c1515e048b16ac95af31c88e54a1efd
#
_entry.id   7c1515e048b16ac95af31c88e54a1efd
#
_cell.length_a   1.000
_cell.length_b   1.000
_cell.length_c   1.000
_cell.angle_alpha   90.00
_cell.angle_beta   90.00
_cell.angle_gamma   90.00
#
_symmetry.space_group_name_H-M   'P 1'
#
loop_
_entity.id
_entity.type
_entity.pdbx_description
1 polymer ?
#
loop_
_entity_poly.entity_id
_entity_poly.type
_entity_poly.pdbx_seq_one_letter_code
_entity_poly.pdbx_strand_id
1 'polypeptide(L)'
;MSRILIHSNAPWVPSGYGKQCAHLVRTLQSLGHEVVVSAFCGLTGSPIDWNGTTVLPSGMYEYGVDVLLPHMQNVQPDLTVALMDVWKLGPLADALCAQPSPVAAWVPVDCTPLSRLDEAFFKTANVRPIAMSLFGKQQLIDAGLDPLYAPHVVDREIFKPLTDEERTKYREAMGVDGKFVIGLCAANNDAIRKGFPEQFEAFRTFHKRRPEAMLWVHSIGKSARGLDLPRLAAEIGIDPMSIRITDTYPQVVGAFDDTLLADWYGVLDLLSSCSYAEAFGVPLIEAQACGTPVVTTAGSAMQENRGSGWLVMGDEYWNHVHGAWWDRPKIDAIVRAYEKAYAGASTRREAARAFTYDYDAASASVQERWKDIVETLCA
;
A
#
# COMPACT_ATOMS: atom_id res chain seq x y z
N MET A 1 -12.84 -13.98 -23.87
CA MET A 1 -11.38 -13.75 -23.83
C MET A 1 -11.16 -12.33 -24.33
N SER A 2 -10.57 -11.47 -23.51
CA SER A 2 -10.31 -10.07 -23.85
C SER A 2 -8.82 -9.78 -23.69
N ARG A 3 -8.31 -8.79 -24.42
CA ARG A 3 -6.95 -8.26 -24.26
C ARG A 3 -6.98 -7.08 -23.33
N ILE A 4 -6.26 -7.13 -22.21
CA ILE A 4 -6.29 -6.12 -21.17
C ILE A 4 -4.91 -5.48 -21.03
N LEU A 5 -4.86 -4.16 -21.11
CA LEU A 5 -3.66 -3.36 -20.85
C LEU A 5 -3.70 -2.84 -19.41
N ILE A 6 -2.69 -3.17 -18.60
CA ILE A 6 -2.53 -2.62 -17.25
C ILE A 6 -1.47 -1.53 -17.30
N HIS A 7 -1.83 -0.30 -16.96
CA HIS A 7 -0.87 0.80 -16.83
C HIS A 7 -0.52 1.02 -15.36
N SER A 8 0.72 0.63 -14.97
CA SER A 8 1.16 0.63 -13.57
C SER A 8 2.69 0.57 -13.46
N ASN A 9 3.22 0.41 -12.24
CA ASN A 9 4.59 -0.07 -12.07
C ASN A 9 4.73 -1.49 -12.65
N ALA A 10 5.93 -1.83 -13.12
CA ALA A 10 6.22 -3.19 -13.51
C ALA A 10 5.98 -4.19 -12.34
N PRO A 11 5.54 -5.44 -12.63
CA PRO A 11 5.12 -6.39 -11.60
C PRO A 11 6.19 -6.76 -10.55
N TRP A 12 7.46 -6.55 -10.85
CA TRP A 12 8.59 -6.84 -9.94
C TRP A 12 9.05 -5.62 -9.12
N VAL A 13 8.46 -4.45 -9.32
CA VAL A 13 8.83 -3.26 -8.55
C VAL A 13 8.38 -3.44 -7.09
N PRO A 14 9.27 -3.27 -6.08
CA PRO A 14 8.95 -3.45 -4.68
C PRO A 14 8.13 -2.26 -4.13
N SER A 15 6.92 -2.10 -4.63
CA SER A 15 5.96 -1.06 -4.27
C SER A 15 4.55 -1.61 -4.21
N GLY A 16 3.63 -0.91 -3.55
CA GLY A 16 2.23 -1.30 -3.51
C GLY A 16 1.64 -1.51 -4.91
N TYR A 17 1.89 -0.58 -5.84
CA TYR A 17 1.42 -0.72 -7.22
C TYR A 17 2.06 -1.89 -7.96
N GLY A 18 3.36 -2.13 -7.81
CA GLY A 18 4.04 -3.25 -8.47
C GLY A 18 3.50 -4.61 -7.98
N LYS A 19 3.38 -4.79 -6.66
CA LYS A 19 2.79 -6.00 -6.07
C LYS A 19 1.35 -6.23 -6.55
N GLN A 20 0.52 -5.20 -6.51
CA GLN A 20 -0.88 -5.32 -6.94
C GLN A 20 -1.01 -5.49 -8.47
N CYS A 21 -0.11 -4.91 -9.26
CA CYS A 21 0.00 -5.21 -10.69
C CYS A 21 0.29 -6.69 -10.93
N ALA A 22 1.26 -7.28 -10.20
CA ALA A 22 1.57 -8.71 -10.30
C ALA A 22 0.37 -9.61 -9.94
N HIS A 23 -0.39 -9.24 -8.89
CA HIS A 23 -1.60 -9.96 -8.51
C HIS A 23 -2.69 -9.83 -9.58
N LEU A 24 -2.92 -8.64 -10.11
CA LEU A 24 -3.91 -8.39 -11.15
C LEU A 24 -3.58 -9.16 -12.43
N VAL A 25 -2.31 -9.17 -12.86
CA VAL A 25 -1.86 -9.97 -14.02
C VAL A 25 -2.22 -11.43 -13.83
N ARG A 26 -1.84 -12.05 -12.70
CA ARG A 26 -2.14 -13.46 -12.40
C ARG A 26 -3.64 -13.73 -12.36
N THR A 27 -4.41 -12.84 -11.75
CA THR A 27 -5.88 -12.94 -11.66
C THR A 27 -6.51 -12.94 -13.05
N LEU A 28 -6.17 -11.98 -13.90
CA LEU A 28 -6.75 -11.85 -15.23
C LEU A 28 -6.33 -13.00 -16.15
N GLN A 29 -5.08 -13.46 -16.07
CA GLN A 29 -4.62 -14.66 -16.79
C GLN A 29 -5.38 -15.91 -16.35
N SER A 30 -5.62 -16.10 -15.05
CA SER A 30 -6.39 -17.25 -14.53
C SER A 30 -7.86 -17.24 -15.00
N LEU A 31 -8.39 -16.06 -15.32
CA LEU A 31 -9.71 -15.87 -15.94
C LEU A 31 -9.70 -16.06 -17.47
N GLY A 32 -8.54 -16.35 -18.07
CA GLY A 32 -8.41 -16.63 -19.50
C GLY A 32 -8.26 -15.39 -20.37
N HIS A 33 -7.86 -14.24 -19.81
CA HIS A 33 -7.59 -13.02 -20.57
C HIS A 33 -6.12 -12.93 -21.01
N GLU A 34 -5.88 -12.26 -22.14
CA GLU A 34 -4.55 -11.83 -22.56
C GLU A 34 -4.20 -10.54 -21.81
N VAL A 35 -3.03 -10.51 -21.17
CA VAL A 35 -2.62 -9.35 -20.36
C VAL A 35 -1.32 -8.77 -20.89
N VAL A 36 -1.29 -7.45 -21.04
CA VAL A 36 -0.08 -6.67 -21.35
C VAL A 36 0.10 -5.60 -20.28
N VAL A 37 1.32 -5.37 -19.83
CA VAL A 37 1.62 -4.31 -18.86
C VAL A 37 2.33 -3.14 -19.56
N SER A 38 1.77 -1.95 -19.43
CA SER A 38 2.43 -0.67 -19.77
C SER A 38 3.10 -0.14 -18.50
N ALA A 39 4.39 -0.45 -18.34
CA ALA A 39 5.12 -0.08 -17.13
C ALA A 39 5.58 1.37 -17.20
N PHE A 40 5.13 2.21 -16.24
CA PHE A 40 5.69 3.57 -16.10
C PHE A 40 6.89 3.63 -15.14
N CYS A 41 7.21 2.54 -14.45
CA CYS A 41 8.36 2.40 -13.56
C CYS A 41 8.83 0.95 -13.55
N GLY A 42 10.15 0.74 -13.48
CA GLY A 42 10.77 -0.57 -13.29
C GLY A 42 11.25 -1.28 -14.58
N LEU A 43 10.97 -0.73 -15.75
CA LEU A 43 11.50 -1.21 -17.01
C LEU A 43 11.83 -0.04 -17.94
N THR A 44 13.02 -0.04 -18.52
CA THR A 44 13.44 0.90 -19.57
C THR A 44 13.99 0.11 -20.75
N GLY A 45 14.00 0.71 -21.94
CA GLY A 45 14.58 0.10 -23.14
C GLY A 45 13.57 -0.74 -23.92
N SER A 46 13.76 -2.07 -23.98
CA SER A 46 12.93 -2.96 -24.80
C SER A 46 11.84 -3.66 -23.99
N PRO A 47 10.71 -4.05 -24.63
CA PRO A 47 9.75 -4.95 -24.02
C PRO A 47 10.38 -6.26 -23.58
N ILE A 48 9.86 -6.84 -22.51
CA ILE A 48 10.27 -8.17 -22.03
C ILE A 48 9.04 -9.06 -21.80
N ASP A 49 9.26 -10.36 -21.77
CA ASP A 49 8.30 -11.34 -21.26
C ASP A 49 8.52 -11.52 -19.75
N TRP A 50 7.45 -11.43 -18.97
CA TRP A 50 7.42 -11.74 -17.55
C TRP A 50 6.31 -12.76 -17.28
N ASN A 51 6.68 -14.03 -17.08
CA ASN A 51 5.75 -15.13 -16.84
C ASN A 51 4.60 -15.24 -17.88
N GLY A 52 4.91 -15.08 -19.16
CA GLY A 52 3.95 -15.11 -20.25
C GLY A 52 3.16 -13.80 -20.43
N THR A 53 3.56 -12.73 -19.76
CA THR A 53 2.99 -11.38 -19.93
C THR A 53 4.00 -10.45 -20.58
N THR A 54 3.63 -9.82 -21.69
CA THR A 54 4.45 -8.76 -22.27
C THR A 54 4.42 -7.52 -21.39
N VAL A 55 5.60 -7.06 -20.98
CA VAL A 55 5.76 -5.80 -20.25
C VAL A 55 6.44 -4.79 -21.15
N LEU A 56 5.74 -3.70 -21.43
CA LEU A 56 6.21 -2.58 -22.25
C LEU A 56 6.96 -1.56 -21.39
N PRO A 57 8.06 -0.98 -21.89
CA PRO A 57 8.92 -0.12 -21.08
C PRO A 57 8.31 1.26 -20.79
N SER A 58 8.83 1.93 -19.76
CA SER A 58 8.53 3.33 -19.45
C SER A 58 9.07 4.27 -20.53
N GLY A 59 8.42 5.42 -20.63
CA GLY A 59 8.90 6.54 -21.43
C GLY A 59 9.88 7.45 -20.69
N MET A 60 9.94 8.69 -21.12
CA MET A 60 10.80 9.74 -20.55
C MET A 60 10.13 10.50 -19.41
N TYR A 61 8.80 10.53 -19.38
CA TYR A 61 8.03 11.28 -18.37
C TYR A 61 7.55 10.39 -17.23
N GLU A 62 7.52 10.97 -16.03
CA GLU A 62 6.97 10.30 -14.87
C GLU A 62 5.52 9.84 -15.13
N TYR A 63 5.15 8.69 -14.59
CA TYR A 63 3.82 8.09 -14.74
C TYR A 63 3.41 7.71 -16.17
N GLY A 64 4.37 7.70 -17.11
CA GLY A 64 4.16 7.19 -18.48
C GLY A 64 3.16 7.96 -19.33
N VAL A 65 2.97 9.26 -19.07
CA VAL A 65 2.05 10.10 -19.84
C VAL A 65 2.39 10.19 -21.32
N ASP A 66 3.65 9.95 -21.67
CA ASP A 66 4.15 9.94 -23.05
C ASP A 66 4.01 8.58 -23.74
N VAL A 67 3.83 7.49 -23.01
CA VAL A 67 3.79 6.13 -23.57
C VAL A 67 2.44 5.45 -23.48
N LEU A 68 1.54 5.89 -22.59
CA LEU A 68 0.25 5.23 -22.40
C LEU A 68 -0.56 5.16 -23.71
N LEU A 69 -0.76 6.29 -24.40
CA LEU A 69 -1.51 6.30 -25.66
C LEU A 69 -0.82 5.52 -26.79
N PRO A 70 0.51 5.67 -27.02
CA PRO A 70 1.24 4.80 -27.94
C PRO A 70 1.12 3.31 -27.62
N HIS A 71 1.18 2.92 -26.34
CA HIS A 71 0.97 1.52 -25.93
C HIS A 71 -0.45 1.05 -26.23
N MET A 72 -1.47 1.86 -25.92
CA MET A 72 -2.88 1.53 -26.27
C MET A 72 -3.05 1.36 -27.78
N GLN A 73 -2.46 2.24 -28.59
CA GLN A 73 -2.52 2.14 -30.05
C GLN A 73 -1.83 0.89 -30.60
N ASN A 74 -0.71 0.50 -30.01
CA ASN A 74 0.04 -0.69 -30.43
C ASN A 74 -0.62 -2.00 -29.99
N VAL A 75 -1.12 -2.04 -28.75
CA VAL A 75 -1.73 -3.23 -28.14
C VAL A 75 -3.18 -3.43 -28.59
N GLN A 76 -3.90 -2.35 -28.86
CA GLN A 76 -5.33 -2.35 -29.18
C GLN A 76 -6.14 -3.17 -28.14
N PRO A 77 -6.10 -2.78 -26.85
CA PRO A 77 -6.75 -3.53 -25.80
C PRO A 77 -8.30 -3.38 -25.86
N ASP A 78 -9.00 -4.41 -25.41
CA ASP A 78 -10.44 -4.37 -25.17
C ASP A 78 -10.78 -3.57 -23.90
N LEU A 79 -9.82 -3.48 -22.96
CA LEU A 79 -9.90 -2.72 -21.72
C LEU A 79 -8.51 -2.23 -21.30
N THR A 80 -8.42 -0.96 -20.87
CA THR A 80 -7.24 -0.46 -20.18
C THR A 80 -7.55 -0.20 -18.71
N VAL A 81 -6.71 -0.73 -17.80
CA VAL A 81 -6.80 -0.50 -16.35
C VAL A 81 -5.58 0.28 -15.88
N ALA A 82 -5.78 1.51 -15.40
CA ALA A 82 -4.72 2.32 -14.80
C ALA A 82 -4.70 2.12 -13.27
N LEU A 83 -3.63 1.55 -12.73
CA LEU A 83 -3.40 1.41 -11.30
C LEU A 83 -2.38 2.45 -10.86
N MET A 84 -2.86 3.62 -10.47
CA MET A 84 -2.02 4.78 -10.11
C MET A 84 -2.86 5.94 -9.56
N ASP A 85 -2.18 7.00 -9.14
CA ASP A 85 -2.78 8.31 -8.84
C ASP A 85 -3.26 8.96 -10.15
N VAL A 86 -4.55 8.84 -10.47
CA VAL A 86 -5.11 9.18 -11.80
C VAL A 86 -4.99 10.64 -12.19
N TRP A 87 -4.93 11.55 -11.23
CA TRP A 87 -4.70 12.97 -11.52
C TRP A 87 -3.36 13.23 -12.24
N LYS A 88 -2.41 12.30 -12.15
CA LYS A 88 -1.17 12.34 -12.93
C LYS A 88 -1.43 12.16 -14.43
N LEU A 89 -2.52 11.52 -14.81
CA LEU A 89 -2.96 11.40 -16.20
C LEU A 89 -3.81 12.60 -16.67
N GLY A 90 -3.94 13.64 -15.85
CA GLY A 90 -4.67 14.86 -16.23
C GLY A 90 -4.33 15.41 -17.62
N PRO A 91 -3.05 15.48 -18.03
CA PRO A 91 -2.69 15.90 -19.39
C PRO A 91 -3.26 15.04 -20.52
N LEU A 92 -3.69 13.80 -20.23
CA LEU A 92 -4.26 12.85 -21.19
C LEU A 92 -5.78 12.74 -21.09
N ALA A 93 -6.45 13.48 -20.20
CA ALA A 93 -7.88 13.28 -19.90
C ALA A 93 -8.77 13.32 -21.16
N ASP A 94 -8.61 14.33 -22.02
CA ASP A 94 -9.37 14.46 -23.27
C ASP A 94 -9.05 13.32 -24.26
N ALA A 95 -7.78 12.92 -24.34
CA ALA A 95 -7.35 11.87 -25.25
C ALA A 95 -7.83 10.48 -24.77
N LEU A 96 -7.96 10.27 -23.46
CA LEU A 96 -8.52 9.05 -22.87
C LEU A 96 -10.03 8.97 -23.13
N CYS A 97 -10.75 10.10 -23.16
CA CYS A 97 -12.16 10.15 -23.58
C CYS A 97 -12.37 9.67 -25.02
N ALA A 98 -11.43 9.94 -25.89
CA ALA A 98 -11.51 9.63 -27.32
C ALA A 98 -11.09 8.19 -27.66
N GLN A 99 -10.70 7.37 -26.67
CA GLN A 99 -10.29 5.99 -26.93
C GLN A 99 -11.50 5.12 -27.33
N PRO A 100 -11.31 4.20 -28.30
CA PRO A 100 -12.39 3.32 -28.74
C PRO A 100 -12.76 2.25 -27.70
N SER A 101 -11.80 1.85 -26.87
CA SER A 101 -11.99 0.88 -25.79
C SER A 101 -12.10 1.56 -24.43
N PRO A 102 -12.85 0.99 -23.48
CA PRO A 102 -13.01 1.55 -22.16
C PRO A 102 -11.69 1.67 -21.41
N VAL A 103 -11.60 2.74 -20.60
CA VAL A 103 -10.51 2.96 -19.68
C VAL A 103 -11.09 2.97 -18.26
N ALA A 104 -10.50 2.19 -17.37
CA ALA A 104 -10.83 2.16 -15.96
C ALA A 104 -9.63 2.56 -15.11
N ALA A 105 -9.87 3.18 -13.97
CA ALA A 105 -8.85 3.58 -13.03
C ALA A 105 -9.04 2.86 -11.70
N TRP A 106 -8.12 1.98 -11.34
CA TRP A 106 -8.04 1.40 -10.01
C TRP A 106 -7.32 2.38 -9.10
N VAL A 107 -8.12 3.29 -8.50
CA VAL A 107 -7.64 4.57 -7.96
C VAL A 107 -7.46 4.53 -6.45
N PRO A 108 -6.33 5.04 -5.93
CA PRO A 108 -6.15 5.27 -4.50
C PRO A 108 -6.91 6.52 -4.07
N VAL A 109 -7.87 6.35 -3.15
CA VAL A 109 -8.60 7.45 -2.52
C VAL A 109 -8.33 7.41 -1.02
N ASP A 110 -7.68 8.43 -0.49
CA ASP A 110 -7.19 8.46 0.89
C ASP A 110 -7.65 9.70 1.71
N CYS A 111 -8.51 10.54 1.14
CA CYS A 111 -8.93 11.82 1.74
C CYS A 111 -10.44 12.04 1.65
N THR A 112 -10.94 12.97 2.48
CA THR A 112 -12.34 13.40 2.54
C THR A 112 -12.45 14.91 2.39
N PRO A 113 -13.30 15.46 1.47
CA PRO A 113 -13.95 14.76 0.36
C PRO A 113 -12.94 14.22 -0.66
N LEU A 114 -13.40 13.60 -1.75
CA LEU A 114 -12.53 13.20 -2.87
C LEU A 114 -11.60 14.35 -3.27
N SER A 115 -10.33 14.03 -3.50
CA SER A 115 -9.34 15.03 -3.93
C SER A 115 -9.85 15.84 -5.12
N ARG A 116 -9.71 17.17 -5.03
CA ARG A 116 -10.07 18.06 -6.15
C ARG A 116 -9.34 17.70 -7.45
N LEU A 117 -8.16 17.07 -7.34
CA LEU A 117 -7.36 16.66 -8.50
C LEU A 117 -7.99 15.43 -9.16
N ASP A 118 -8.41 14.44 -8.38
CA ASP A 118 -9.11 13.24 -8.87
C ASP A 118 -10.50 13.62 -9.40
N GLU A 119 -11.21 14.48 -8.67
CA GLU A 119 -12.53 14.98 -9.09
C GLU A 119 -12.44 15.70 -10.45
N ALA A 120 -11.43 16.58 -10.63
CA ALA A 120 -11.21 17.27 -11.90
C ALA A 120 -10.89 16.29 -13.04
N PHE A 121 -10.08 15.26 -12.78
CA PHE A 121 -9.77 14.22 -13.76
C PHE A 121 -11.03 13.47 -14.18
N PHE A 122 -11.81 12.95 -13.24
CA PHE A 122 -13.03 12.18 -13.55
C PHE A 122 -14.15 13.00 -14.18
N LYS A 123 -14.20 14.31 -13.95
CA LYS A 123 -15.14 15.22 -14.65
C LYS A 123 -14.78 15.43 -16.12
N THR A 124 -13.50 15.35 -16.46
CA THR A 124 -13.00 15.56 -17.83
C THR A 124 -12.87 14.23 -18.57
N ALA A 125 -12.26 13.24 -17.96
CA ALA A 125 -12.01 11.95 -18.57
C ALA A 125 -13.19 11.00 -18.36
N ASN A 126 -13.71 10.39 -19.44
CA ASN A 126 -14.70 9.32 -19.34
C ASN A 126 -14.05 8.00 -18.92
N VAL A 127 -13.44 8.00 -17.73
CA VAL A 127 -12.73 6.87 -17.14
C VAL A 127 -13.54 6.30 -15.99
N ARG A 128 -13.79 5.00 -16.00
CA ARG A 128 -14.56 4.34 -14.94
C ARG A 128 -13.69 4.15 -13.68
N PRO A 129 -14.07 4.71 -12.52
CA PRO A 129 -13.34 4.47 -11.28
C PRO A 129 -13.55 3.07 -10.73
N ILE A 130 -12.48 2.43 -10.25
CA ILE A 130 -12.51 1.20 -9.47
C ILE A 130 -11.92 1.55 -8.11
N ALA A 131 -12.71 1.49 -7.06
CA ALA A 131 -12.24 1.73 -5.69
C ALA A 131 -11.48 0.52 -5.16
N MET A 132 -10.38 0.76 -4.42
CA MET A 132 -9.62 -0.30 -3.75
C MET A 132 -9.99 -0.47 -2.27
N SER A 133 -10.86 0.40 -1.73
CA SER A 133 -11.36 0.36 -0.36
C SER A 133 -12.83 0.79 -0.30
N LEU A 134 -13.54 0.39 0.75
CA LEU A 134 -14.93 0.83 0.96
C LEU A 134 -14.98 2.33 1.25
N PHE A 135 -13.99 2.84 2.00
CA PHE A 135 -13.80 4.27 2.21
C PHE A 135 -13.71 5.02 0.87
N GLY A 136 -12.78 4.60 0.00
CA GLY A 136 -12.60 5.21 -1.32
C GLY A 136 -13.84 5.10 -2.20
N LYS A 137 -14.54 3.96 -2.14
CA LYS A 137 -15.81 3.78 -2.85
C LYS A 137 -16.83 4.81 -2.42
N GLN A 138 -16.97 5.07 -1.12
CA GLN A 138 -17.92 6.05 -0.60
C GLN A 138 -17.56 7.48 -1.06
N GLN A 139 -16.26 7.86 -0.99
CA GLN A 139 -15.83 9.19 -1.44
C GLN A 139 -16.12 9.43 -2.93
N LEU A 140 -15.95 8.40 -3.76
CA LEU A 140 -16.27 8.47 -5.19
C LEU A 140 -17.79 8.62 -5.42
N ILE A 141 -18.62 7.88 -4.66
CA ILE A 141 -20.09 8.01 -4.72
C ILE A 141 -20.53 9.40 -4.28
N ASP A 142 -19.98 9.92 -3.19
CA ASP A 142 -20.30 11.25 -2.66
C ASP A 142 -19.92 12.38 -3.64
N ALA A 143 -18.92 12.13 -4.49
CA ALA A 143 -18.54 13.01 -5.60
C ALA A 143 -19.44 12.85 -6.85
N GLY A 144 -20.49 12.01 -6.80
CA GLY A 144 -21.42 11.77 -7.89
C GLY A 144 -20.92 10.79 -8.96
N LEU A 145 -19.87 10.01 -8.67
CA LEU A 145 -19.34 8.98 -9.56
C LEU A 145 -20.00 7.62 -9.27
N ASP A 146 -19.89 6.70 -10.21
CA ASP A 146 -20.38 5.33 -10.08
C ASP A 146 -19.20 4.34 -10.08
N PRO A 147 -18.53 4.12 -8.91
CA PRO A 147 -17.35 3.29 -8.83
C PRO A 147 -17.68 1.79 -8.82
N LEU A 148 -16.87 1.02 -9.54
CA LEU A 148 -16.70 -0.40 -9.30
C LEU A 148 -15.84 -0.60 -8.05
N TYR A 149 -15.71 -1.86 -7.58
CA TYR A 149 -14.94 -2.14 -6.35
C TYR A 149 -14.13 -3.42 -6.46
N ALA A 150 -12.83 -3.31 -6.26
CA ALA A 150 -11.91 -4.44 -6.12
C ALA A 150 -10.86 -4.08 -5.07
N PRO A 151 -10.84 -4.71 -3.89
CA PRO A 151 -9.81 -4.45 -2.89
C PRO A 151 -8.46 -5.06 -3.32
N HIS A 152 -7.38 -4.57 -2.71
CA HIS A 152 -6.06 -5.18 -2.86
C HIS A 152 -6.03 -6.56 -2.19
N VAL A 153 -5.08 -7.40 -2.63
CA VAL A 153 -4.84 -8.74 -2.09
C VAL A 153 -3.41 -8.86 -1.54
N VAL A 154 -3.21 -9.84 -0.69
CA VAL A 154 -1.92 -10.21 -0.12
C VAL A 154 -1.67 -11.69 -0.39
N ASP A 155 -0.46 -12.03 -0.82
CA ASP A 155 -0.06 -13.41 -1.11
C ASP A 155 0.13 -14.20 0.19
N ARG A 156 -0.80 -15.12 0.46
CA ARG A 156 -0.85 -15.92 1.70
C ARG A 156 0.12 -17.09 1.70
N GLU A 157 0.67 -17.45 0.57
CA GLU A 157 1.75 -18.43 0.51
C GLU A 157 3.07 -17.83 1.05
N ILE A 158 3.22 -16.52 0.88
CA ILE A 158 4.37 -15.76 1.36
C ILE A 158 4.11 -15.17 2.75
N PHE A 159 3.05 -14.33 2.87
CA PHE A 159 2.70 -13.68 4.14
C PHE A 159 1.87 -14.62 5.01
N LYS A 160 2.55 -15.39 5.82
CA LYS A 160 1.97 -16.37 6.75
C LYS A 160 2.70 -16.35 8.09
N PRO A 161 2.05 -16.80 9.16
CA PRO A 161 2.67 -16.77 10.46
C PRO A 161 3.83 -17.73 10.56
N LEU A 162 4.91 -17.28 11.19
CA LEU A 162 5.97 -18.15 11.67
C LEU A 162 5.43 -19.10 12.76
N THR A 163 5.95 -20.32 12.82
CA THR A 163 5.81 -21.17 14.01
C THR A 163 6.50 -20.54 15.21
N ASP A 164 6.15 -20.94 16.42
CA ASP A 164 6.80 -20.39 17.62
C ASP A 164 8.30 -20.69 17.66
N GLU A 165 8.72 -21.86 17.12
CA GLU A 165 10.12 -22.24 17.00
C GLU A 165 10.87 -21.37 15.99
N GLU A 166 10.31 -21.18 14.79
CA GLU A 166 10.88 -20.30 13.77
C GLU A 166 10.97 -18.86 14.27
N ARG A 167 9.92 -18.37 14.91
CA ARG A 167 9.89 -17.02 15.48
C ARG A 167 11.00 -16.83 16.53
N THR A 168 11.18 -17.78 17.43
CA THR A 168 12.23 -17.73 18.43
C THR A 168 13.60 -17.68 17.77
N LYS A 169 13.87 -18.62 16.85
CA LYS A 169 15.13 -18.69 16.11
C LYS A 169 15.43 -17.40 15.33
N TYR A 170 14.41 -16.82 14.66
CA TYR A 170 14.62 -15.61 13.89
C TYR A 170 14.81 -14.38 14.79
N ARG A 171 14.13 -14.29 15.91
CA ARG A 171 14.34 -13.23 16.91
C ARG A 171 15.74 -13.25 17.50
N GLU A 172 16.26 -14.44 17.85
CA GLU A 172 17.64 -14.63 18.27
C GLU A 172 18.64 -14.21 17.19
N ALA A 173 18.47 -14.72 15.96
CA ALA A 173 19.36 -14.41 14.83
C ALA A 173 19.34 -12.91 14.47
N MET A 174 18.22 -12.24 14.63
CA MET A 174 18.07 -10.81 14.37
C MET A 174 18.44 -9.95 15.58
N GLY A 175 18.81 -10.55 16.74
CA GLY A 175 19.23 -9.84 17.94
C GLY A 175 18.10 -9.01 18.58
N VAL A 176 16.88 -9.51 18.52
CA VAL A 176 15.69 -8.87 19.12
C VAL A 176 14.99 -9.74 20.16
N ASP A 177 15.64 -10.82 20.58
CA ASP A 177 15.14 -11.67 21.67
C ASP A 177 14.99 -10.85 22.96
N GLY A 178 13.94 -11.13 23.74
CA GLY A 178 13.61 -10.39 24.97
C GLY A 178 13.16 -8.93 24.74
N LYS A 179 13.11 -8.42 23.50
CA LYS A 179 12.62 -7.08 23.20
C LYS A 179 11.12 -7.08 22.89
N PHE A 180 10.45 -5.95 23.14
CA PHE A 180 9.13 -5.66 22.55
C PHE A 180 9.36 -4.86 21.26
N VAL A 181 9.18 -5.51 20.12
CA VAL A 181 9.55 -4.94 18.81
C VAL A 181 8.34 -4.32 18.14
N ILE A 182 8.38 -3.00 17.99
CA ILE A 182 7.40 -2.23 17.20
C ILE A 182 8.00 -2.04 15.81
N GLY A 183 7.34 -2.58 14.77
CA GLY A 183 7.68 -2.35 13.38
C GLY A 183 7.01 -1.09 12.83
N LEU A 184 7.66 -0.41 11.89
CA LEU A 184 7.08 0.64 11.07
C LEU A 184 7.47 0.36 9.61
N CYS A 185 6.48 0.05 8.75
CA CYS A 185 6.69 -0.22 7.32
C CYS A 185 6.00 0.85 6.49
N ALA A 186 6.77 1.71 5.85
CA ALA A 186 6.22 2.78 5.03
C ALA A 186 7.23 3.29 3.98
N ALA A 187 6.74 3.66 2.80
CA ALA A 187 7.56 4.35 1.80
C ALA A 187 7.87 5.78 2.27
N ASN A 188 9.15 6.13 2.28
CA ASN A 188 9.63 7.48 2.66
C ASN A 188 9.66 8.40 1.43
N ASN A 189 8.51 8.59 0.78
CA ASN A 189 8.35 9.41 -0.42
C ASN A 189 7.48 10.67 -0.20
N ASP A 190 7.06 10.90 1.03
CA ASP A 190 6.28 12.05 1.46
C ASP A 190 6.68 12.41 2.90
N ALA A 191 6.95 13.68 3.15
CA ALA A 191 7.45 14.14 4.45
C ALA A 191 6.37 14.16 5.55
N ILE A 192 5.08 14.10 5.21
CA ILE A 192 3.95 14.29 6.13
C ILE A 192 3.13 13.01 6.25
N ARG A 193 2.61 12.49 5.13
CA ARG A 193 1.55 11.49 5.07
C ARG A 193 1.79 10.25 5.93
N LYS A 194 3.04 9.80 6.03
CA LYS A 194 3.39 8.57 6.77
C LYS A 194 3.55 8.78 8.28
N GLY A 195 3.44 10.02 8.79
CA GLY A 195 3.46 10.32 10.22
C GLY A 195 4.73 9.85 10.95
N PHE A 196 5.89 9.84 10.28
CA PHE A 196 7.15 9.43 10.92
C PHE A 196 7.47 10.26 12.18
N PRO A 197 7.35 11.61 12.19
CA PRO A 197 7.63 12.40 13.36
C PRO A 197 6.74 12.00 14.56
N GLU A 198 5.43 11.88 14.34
CA GLU A 198 4.47 11.53 15.39
C GLU A 198 4.74 10.12 15.96
N GLN A 199 5.03 9.16 15.11
CA GLN A 199 5.34 7.78 15.52
C GLN A 199 6.68 7.69 16.25
N PHE A 200 7.70 8.44 15.82
CA PHE A 200 9.01 8.50 16.49
C PHE A 200 8.91 9.16 17.87
N GLU A 201 8.18 10.27 17.99
CA GLU A 201 7.96 10.92 19.29
C GLU A 201 7.13 10.04 20.25
N ALA A 202 6.11 9.35 19.72
CA ALA A 202 5.33 8.40 20.49
C ALA A 202 6.22 7.24 20.99
N PHE A 203 7.07 6.69 20.11
CA PHE A 203 8.02 5.65 20.50
C PHE A 203 9.00 6.13 21.58
N ARG A 204 9.61 7.32 21.41
CA ARG A 204 10.50 7.88 22.44
C ARG A 204 9.79 8.00 23.80
N THR A 205 8.54 8.44 23.81
CA THR A 205 7.74 8.58 25.03
C THR A 205 7.42 7.22 25.66
N PHE A 206 7.08 6.24 24.84
CA PHE A 206 6.80 4.87 25.25
C PHE A 206 8.06 4.17 25.78
N HIS A 207 9.19 4.27 25.07
CA HIS A 207 10.46 3.66 25.44
C HIS A 207 10.99 4.13 26.81
N LYS A 208 10.75 5.38 27.22
CA LYS A 208 11.09 5.85 28.57
C LYS A 208 10.43 5.05 29.70
N ARG A 209 9.30 4.42 29.43
CA ARG A 209 8.55 3.58 30.39
C ARG A 209 8.80 2.11 30.16
N ARG A 210 9.25 1.72 28.98
CA ARG A 210 9.49 0.35 28.51
C ARG A 210 10.85 0.27 27.84
N PRO A 211 11.96 0.27 28.62
CA PRO A 211 13.32 0.29 28.05
C PRO A 211 13.65 -0.94 27.18
N GLU A 212 12.93 -2.04 27.34
CA GLU A 212 13.00 -3.23 26.51
C GLU A 212 12.35 -3.07 25.13
N ALA A 213 11.62 -1.97 24.89
CA ALA A 213 10.99 -1.71 23.59
C ALA A 213 12.04 -1.30 22.55
N MET A 214 11.82 -1.74 21.32
CA MET A 214 12.63 -1.41 20.16
C MET A 214 11.73 -0.98 19.00
N LEU A 215 12.11 0.09 18.30
CA LEU A 215 11.49 0.50 17.04
C LEU A 215 12.32 -0.04 15.86
N TRP A 216 11.68 -0.80 14.98
CA TRP A 216 12.32 -1.30 13.77
C TRP A 216 11.61 -0.76 12.52
N VAL A 217 12.28 0.17 11.85
CA VAL A 217 11.74 0.88 10.68
C VAL A 217 12.19 0.20 9.40
N HIS A 218 11.24 -0.37 8.67
CA HIS A 218 11.43 -0.85 7.31
C HIS A 218 11.04 0.25 6.34
N SER A 219 12.03 1.03 5.93
CA SER A 219 11.87 2.17 5.04
C SER A 219 13.24 2.61 4.50
N ILE A 220 13.23 3.32 3.36
CA ILE A 220 14.43 4.00 2.88
C ILE A 220 14.82 5.08 3.89
N GLY A 221 16.01 4.98 4.49
CA GLY A 221 16.44 5.85 5.57
C GLY A 221 16.51 7.33 5.21
N LYS A 222 16.85 7.66 3.94
CA LYS A 222 16.91 9.03 3.43
C LYS A 222 16.35 9.10 2.02
N SER A 223 15.39 9.99 1.80
CA SER A 223 14.76 10.21 0.51
C SER A 223 14.71 11.70 0.18
N ALA A 224 14.88 12.03 -1.10
CA ALA A 224 14.79 13.41 -1.57
C ALA A 224 13.37 14.00 -1.49
N ARG A 225 12.34 13.13 -1.56
CA ARG A 225 10.92 13.53 -1.44
C ARG A 225 10.36 13.33 -0.03
N GLY A 226 11.08 12.64 0.85
CA GLY A 226 10.69 12.32 2.21
C GLY A 226 11.61 12.96 3.25
N LEU A 227 11.96 12.18 4.26
CA LEU A 227 12.71 12.60 5.43
C LEU A 227 14.09 11.93 5.49
N ASP A 228 15.01 12.52 6.21
CA ASP A 228 16.23 11.89 6.70
C ASP A 228 15.88 11.24 8.06
N LEU A 229 15.47 9.96 8.04
CA LEU A 229 14.95 9.26 9.23
C LEU A 229 16.00 9.09 10.33
N PRO A 230 17.28 8.76 10.05
CA PRO A 230 18.33 8.75 11.06
C PRO A 230 18.49 10.08 11.77
N ARG A 231 18.51 11.19 11.00
CA ARG A 231 18.59 12.54 11.56
C ARG A 231 17.34 12.88 12.38
N LEU A 232 16.15 12.55 11.89
CA LEU A 232 14.90 12.76 12.61
C LEU A 232 14.92 12.04 13.97
N ALA A 233 15.36 10.77 14.00
CA ALA A 233 15.48 9.99 15.24
C ALA A 233 16.44 10.64 16.24
N ALA A 234 17.59 11.13 15.76
CA ALA A 234 18.58 11.82 16.59
C ALA A 234 18.04 13.16 17.14
N GLU A 235 17.40 13.98 16.33
CA GLU A 235 16.83 15.28 16.74
C GLU A 235 15.66 15.11 17.73
N ILE A 236 14.85 14.05 17.57
CA ILE A 236 13.80 13.70 18.55
C ILE A 236 14.42 13.19 19.85
N GLY A 237 15.66 12.69 19.84
CA GLY A 237 16.35 12.12 21.00
C GLY A 237 15.91 10.69 21.31
N ILE A 238 15.75 9.86 20.28
CA ILE A 238 15.57 8.41 20.42
C ILE A 238 16.94 7.81 20.74
N ASP A 239 17.01 6.93 21.73
CA ASP A 239 18.24 6.16 22.02
C ASP A 239 18.64 5.34 20.79
N PRO A 240 19.85 5.54 20.22
CA PRO A 240 20.32 4.79 19.06
C PRO A 240 20.29 3.28 19.22
N MET A 241 20.37 2.77 20.44
CA MET A 241 20.29 1.33 20.74
C MET A 241 18.86 0.79 20.72
N SER A 242 17.86 1.68 20.74
CA SER A 242 16.45 1.32 20.75
C SER A 242 15.76 1.47 19.39
N ILE A 243 16.46 1.94 18.36
CA ILE A 243 15.94 2.08 17.01
C ILE A 243 16.84 1.35 16.01
N ARG A 244 16.20 0.69 15.04
CA ARG A 244 16.87 0.10 13.88
C ARG A 244 16.14 0.58 12.61
N ILE A 245 16.88 1.09 11.64
CA ILE A 245 16.38 1.40 10.32
C ILE A 245 16.99 0.40 9.35
N THR A 246 16.16 -0.28 8.56
CA THR A 246 16.62 -1.29 7.60
C THR A 246 17.55 -0.66 6.57
N ASP A 247 18.65 -1.36 6.25
CA ASP A 247 19.59 -0.89 5.24
C ASP A 247 18.87 -0.60 3.91
N THR A 248 19.12 0.57 3.39
CA THR A 248 18.51 1.04 2.14
C THR A 248 18.98 0.26 0.92
N TYR A 249 20.24 -0.19 0.90
CA TYR A 249 20.80 -0.83 -0.28
C TYR A 249 20.08 -2.14 -0.67
N PRO A 250 19.87 -3.13 0.23
CA PRO A 250 19.10 -4.32 -0.10
C PRO A 250 17.67 -4.03 -0.58
N GLN A 251 17.04 -2.97 -0.06
CA GLN A 251 15.69 -2.58 -0.49
C GLN A 251 15.71 -2.04 -1.94
N VAL A 252 16.69 -1.19 -2.28
CA VAL A 252 16.78 -0.56 -3.60
C VAL A 252 17.15 -1.56 -4.70
N VAL A 253 18.00 -2.54 -4.39
CA VAL A 253 18.42 -3.57 -5.37
C VAL A 253 17.48 -4.77 -5.42
N GLY A 254 16.37 -4.75 -4.67
CA GLY A 254 15.39 -5.86 -4.64
C GLY A 254 15.88 -7.12 -3.92
N ALA A 255 16.95 -7.02 -3.14
CA ALA A 255 17.45 -8.14 -2.33
C ALA A 255 16.64 -8.36 -1.04
N PHE A 256 15.81 -7.41 -0.65
CA PHE A 256 14.84 -7.54 0.43
C PHE A 256 13.47 -7.87 -0.19
N ASP A 257 13.25 -9.14 -0.44
CA ASP A 257 12.03 -9.64 -1.10
C ASP A 257 10.85 -9.80 -0.13
N ASP A 258 9.71 -10.24 -0.65
CA ASP A 258 8.50 -10.41 0.15
C ASP A 258 8.63 -11.52 1.20
N THR A 259 9.50 -12.53 0.99
CA THR A 259 9.77 -13.58 1.97
C THR A 259 10.48 -13.01 3.20
N LEU A 260 11.54 -12.23 2.98
CA LEU A 260 12.24 -11.53 4.05
C LEU A 260 11.33 -10.50 4.75
N LEU A 261 10.42 -9.87 4.01
CA LEU A 261 9.45 -8.95 4.59
C LEU A 261 8.43 -9.69 5.45
N ALA A 262 7.98 -10.88 5.04
CA ALA A 262 7.09 -11.71 5.84
C ALA A 262 7.76 -12.19 7.14
N ASP A 263 9.04 -12.63 7.06
CA ASP A 263 9.82 -12.98 8.23
C ASP A 263 9.99 -11.78 9.17
N TRP A 264 10.27 -10.60 8.62
CA TRP A 264 10.35 -9.36 9.40
C TRP A 264 9.02 -9.05 10.11
N TYR A 265 7.86 -9.14 9.43
CA TYR A 265 6.57 -8.99 10.09
C TYR A 265 6.39 -10.06 11.19
N GLY A 266 6.75 -11.31 10.92
CA GLY A 266 6.57 -12.44 11.85
C GLY A 266 7.31 -12.29 13.19
N VAL A 267 8.45 -11.59 13.20
CA VAL A 267 9.25 -11.37 14.44
C VAL A 267 8.77 -10.15 15.25
N LEU A 268 7.94 -9.27 14.69
CA LEU A 268 7.40 -8.12 15.40
C LEU A 268 6.41 -8.54 16.49
N ASP A 269 6.25 -7.69 17.50
CA ASP A 269 5.15 -7.78 18.48
C ASP A 269 3.98 -6.88 18.08
N LEU A 270 4.25 -5.83 17.30
CA LEU A 270 3.29 -4.85 16.84
C LEU A 270 3.75 -4.19 15.55
N LEU A 271 2.86 -3.97 14.58
CA LEU A 271 3.10 -3.03 13.50
C LEU A 271 2.44 -1.68 13.84
N SER A 272 3.21 -0.59 13.80
CA SER A 272 2.69 0.78 13.82
C SER A 272 2.56 1.30 12.40
N SER A 273 1.35 1.69 12.01
CA SER A 273 1.03 2.28 10.71
C SER A 273 0.10 3.48 10.92
N CYS A 274 0.55 4.44 11.72
CA CYS A 274 -0.20 5.66 12.04
C CYS A 274 0.08 6.74 10.98
N SER A 275 -0.27 6.44 9.73
CA SER A 275 -0.26 7.42 8.64
C SER A 275 -1.39 8.46 8.83
N TYR A 276 -1.26 9.62 8.21
CA TYR A 276 -2.35 10.60 8.14
C TYR A 276 -3.48 10.10 7.24
N ALA A 277 -3.13 9.36 6.19
CA ALA A 277 -4.08 8.80 5.24
C ALA A 277 -3.47 7.63 4.44
N GLU A 278 -4.27 6.64 4.11
CA GLU A 278 -3.96 5.54 3.22
C GLU A 278 -5.20 5.18 2.39
N ALA A 279 -4.99 4.95 1.11
CA ALA A 279 -6.07 4.49 0.24
C ALA A 279 -6.46 3.02 0.47
N PHE A 280 -5.51 2.23 1.02
CA PHE A 280 -5.74 0.84 1.41
C PHE A 280 -4.92 0.46 2.65
N GLY A 281 -3.58 0.62 2.62
CA GLY A 281 -2.71 0.25 3.72
C GLY A 281 -2.27 -1.22 3.66
N VAL A 282 -1.70 -1.66 2.56
CA VAL A 282 -1.20 -3.04 2.35
C VAL A 282 -0.39 -3.58 3.52
N PRO A 283 0.54 -2.83 4.15
CA PRO A 283 1.28 -3.30 5.32
C PRO A 283 0.41 -3.75 6.50
N LEU A 284 -0.80 -3.18 6.66
CA LEU A 284 -1.74 -3.59 7.71
C LEU A 284 -2.21 -5.04 7.53
N ILE A 285 -2.47 -5.42 6.27
CA ILE A 285 -2.92 -6.77 5.94
C ILE A 285 -1.75 -7.75 5.92
N GLU A 286 -0.60 -7.36 5.36
CA GLU A 286 0.62 -8.19 5.36
C GLU A 286 1.04 -8.59 6.79
N ALA A 287 1.11 -7.61 7.70
CA ALA A 287 1.47 -7.86 9.11
C ALA A 287 0.49 -8.81 9.80
N GLN A 288 -0.82 -8.59 9.62
CA GLN A 288 -1.85 -9.44 10.21
C GLN A 288 -1.82 -10.85 9.59
N ALA A 289 -1.54 -10.99 8.29
CA ALA A 289 -1.32 -12.29 7.66
C ALA A 289 -0.17 -13.06 8.32
N CYS A 290 0.89 -12.36 8.72
CA CYS A 290 1.98 -12.93 9.52
C CYS A 290 1.63 -13.09 11.02
N GLY A 291 0.40 -12.82 11.44
CA GLY A 291 -0.06 -12.91 12.81
C GLY A 291 0.40 -11.74 13.70
N THR A 292 0.84 -10.63 13.13
CA THR A 292 1.28 -9.45 13.88
C THR A 292 0.16 -8.42 13.98
N PRO A 293 -0.33 -8.08 15.18
CA PRO A 293 -1.37 -7.07 15.36
C PRO A 293 -0.88 -5.67 14.99
N VAL A 294 -1.82 -4.77 14.73
CA VAL A 294 -1.51 -3.45 14.19
C VAL A 294 -2.04 -2.31 15.06
N VAL A 295 -1.36 -1.16 15.02
CA VAL A 295 -1.87 0.14 15.48
C VAL A 295 -1.95 1.05 14.27
N THR A 296 -3.09 1.70 14.06
CA THR A 296 -3.31 2.55 12.88
C THR A 296 -4.24 3.73 13.19
N THR A 297 -4.17 4.78 12.38
CA THR A 297 -5.05 5.94 12.50
C THR A 297 -6.51 5.56 12.19
N ALA A 298 -7.46 6.18 12.88
CA ALA A 298 -8.89 5.94 12.70
C ALA A 298 -9.49 6.73 11.53
N GLY A 299 -8.74 6.85 10.43
CA GLY A 299 -9.14 7.59 9.24
C GLY A 299 -8.91 6.79 7.97
N SER A 300 -9.52 7.22 6.87
CA SER A 300 -9.41 6.62 5.55
C SER A 300 -9.62 5.10 5.53
N ALA A 301 -9.03 4.37 4.60
CA ALA A 301 -9.13 2.91 4.52
C ALA A 301 -8.43 2.17 5.67
N MET A 302 -7.60 2.84 6.44
CA MET A 302 -6.90 2.21 7.58
C MET A 302 -7.87 1.66 8.63
N GLN A 303 -9.00 2.33 8.83
CA GLN A 303 -10.01 1.90 9.79
C GLN A 303 -10.62 0.54 9.42
N GLU A 304 -10.89 0.30 8.14
CA GLU A 304 -11.46 -0.97 7.68
C GLU A 304 -10.44 -2.12 7.73
N ASN A 305 -9.15 -1.81 7.54
CA ASN A 305 -8.06 -2.79 7.53
C ASN A 305 -7.38 -3.00 8.90
N ARG A 306 -7.93 -2.42 9.97
CA ARG A 306 -7.40 -2.58 11.33
C ARG A 306 -7.49 -4.00 11.87
N GLY A 307 -8.55 -4.75 11.50
CA GLY A 307 -8.82 -6.07 12.09
C GLY A 307 -8.94 -6.06 13.61
N SER A 308 -8.13 -6.89 14.28
CA SER A 308 -8.07 -6.97 15.75
C SER A 308 -7.19 -5.90 16.41
N GLY A 309 -6.55 -5.00 15.62
CA GLY A 309 -5.62 -3.99 16.10
C GLY A 309 -6.27 -2.83 16.88
N TRP A 310 -5.51 -1.80 17.14
CA TRP A 310 -5.94 -0.61 17.87
C TRP A 310 -6.02 0.62 16.96
N LEU A 311 -7.07 1.41 17.15
CA LEU A 311 -7.23 2.69 16.46
C LEU A 311 -6.65 3.83 17.28
N VAL A 312 -6.01 4.74 16.56
CA VAL A 312 -5.49 6.02 17.05
C VAL A 312 -6.34 7.14 16.48
N MET A 313 -6.97 7.93 17.35
CA MET A 313 -7.71 9.11 16.91
C MET A 313 -6.73 10.20 16.48
N GLY A 314 -7.07 10.91 15.41
CA GLY A 314 -6.34 12.04 14.87
C GLY A 314 -7.06 13.38 15.09
N ASP A 315 -6.41 14.46 14.66
CA ASP A 315 -7.02 15.75 14.39
C ASP A 315 -7.11 15.95 12.88
N GLU A 316 -8.14 16.66 12.43
CA GLU A 316 -8.27 16.99 11.02
C GLU A 316 -7.06 17.81 10.53
N TYR A 317 -6.49 17.40 9.41
CA TYR A 317 -5.37 18.05 8.75
C TYR A 317 -5.76 18.41 7.31
N TRP A 318 -5.82 19.70 7.01
CA TRP A 318 -6.13 20.18 5.67
C TRP A 318 -4.94 19.99 4.72
N ASN A 319 -5.07 19.09 3.76
CA ASN A 319 -4.10 18.95 2.68
C ASN A 319 -4.44 19.92 1.56
N HIS A 320 -3.68 21.01 1.47
CA HIS A 320 -3.91 22.08 0.50
C HIS A 320 -3.69 21.63 -0.97
N VAL A 321 -2.87 20.59 -1.20
CA VAL A 321 -2.62 20.06 -2.55
C VAL A 321 -3.86 19.35 -3.06
N HIS A 322 -4.42 18.45 -2.25
CA HIS A 322 -5.63 17.70 -2.58
C HIS A 322 -6.91 18.52 -2.40
N GLY A 323 -6.86 19.59 -1.58
CA GLY A 323 -8.05 20.36 -1.21
C GLY A 323 -9.04 19.50 -0.41
N ALA A 324 -8.53 18.68 0.49
CA ALA A 324 -9.27 17.68 1.25
C ALA A 324 -8.64 17.43 2.61
N TRP A 325 -9.33 16.71 3.48
CA TRP A 325 -8.90 16.41 4.83
C TRP A 325 -8.22 15.05 4.94
N TRP A 326 -7.18 14.99 5.76
CA TRP A 326 -6.53 13.82 6.33
C TRP A 326 -6.67 13.82 7.85
N ASP A 327 -6.29 12.75 8.53
CA ASP A 327 -6.31 12.62 9.98
C ASP A 327 -4.88 12.57 10.53
N ARG A 328 -4.44 13.68 11.13
CA ARG A 328 -3.14 13.74 11.81
C ARG A 328 -3.19 12.93 13.10
N PRO A 329 -2.43 11.82 13.25
CA PRO A 329 -2.47 10.99 14.44
C PRO A 329 -1.94 11.73 15.66
N LYS A 330 -2.67 11.65 16.80
CA LYS A 330 -2.24 12.25 18.06
C LYS A 330 -1.15 11.43 18.72
N ILE A 331 -0.03 12.03 19.04
CA ILE A 331 1.13 11.38 19.65
C ILE A 331 0.74 10.65 20.94
N ASP A 332 -0.01 11.30 21.83
CA ASP A 332 -0.48 10.70 23.10
C ASP A 332 -1.45 9.53 22.88
N ALA A 333 -2.23 9.55 21.79
CA ALA A 333 -3.10 8.44 21.42
C ALA A 333 -2.29 7.24 20.88
N ILE A 334 -1.21 7.49 20.12
CA ILE A 334 -0.27 6.44 19.69
C ILE A 334 0.39 5.82 20.93
N VAL A 335 0.87 6.62 21.88
CA VAL A 335 1.48 6.13 23.14
C VAL A 335 0.48 5.23 23.91
N ARG A 336 -0.76 5.67 24.05
CA ARG A 336 -1.80 4.84 24.69
C ARG A 336 -2.07 3.52 23.96
N ALA A 337 -2.02 3.56 22.62
CA ALA A 337 -2.18 2.34 21.81
C ALA A 337 -0.99 1.39 21.99
N TYR A 338 0.24 1.90 22.05
CA TYR A 338 1.43 1.09 22.33
C TYR A 338 1.38 0.45 23.73
N GLU A 339 0.93 1.17 24.77
CA GLU A 339 0.75 0.58 26.13
C GLU A 339 -0.30 -0.54 26.14
N LYS A 340 -1.42 -0.35 25.40
CA LYS A 340 -2.43 -1.40 25.25
C LYS A 340 -1.89 -2.62 24.48
N ALA A 341 -1.10 -2.35 23.43
CA ALA A 341 -0.47 -3.40 22.63
C ALA A 341 0.57 -4.17 23.46
N TYR A 342 1.42 -3.48 24.22
CA TYR A 342 2.38 -4.11 25.12
C TYR A 342 1.72 -5.08 26.09
N ALA A 343 0.56 -4.72 26.63
CA ALA A 343 -0.20 -5.58 27.55
C ALA A 343 -0.92 -6.75 26.87
N GLY A 344 -1.23 -6.67 25.57
CA GLY A 344 -2.17 -7.59 24.92
C GLY A 344 -1.78 -8.08 23.52
N ALA A 345 -0.59 -7.77 22.98
CA ALA A 345 -0.24 -8.15 21.61
C ALA A 345 -0.18 -9.67 21.41
N SER A 346 0.36 -10.41 22.37
CA SER A 346 0.48 -11.87 22.30
C SER A 346 -0.89 -12.56 22.16
N THR A 347 -1.92 -12.08 22.86
CA THR A 347 -3.27 -12.63 22.80
C THR A 347 -4.02 -12.22 21.53
N ARG A 348 -3.53 -11.21 20.81
CA ARG A 348 -4.13 -10.70 19.58
C ARG A 348 -3.57 -11.31 18.30
N ARG A 349 -2.51 -12.10 18.40
CA ARG A 349 -1.91 -12.76 17.22
C ARG A 349 -2.87 -13.69 16.51
N GLU A 350 -3.61 -14.51 17.24
CA GLU A 350 -4.63 -15.40 16.66
C GLU A 350 -5.77 -14.61 16.01
N ALA A 351 -6.23 -13.55 16.67
CA ALA A 351 -7.29 -12.68 16.13
C ALA A 351 -6.81 -11.90 14.88
N ALA A 352 -5.52 -11.55 14.79
CA ALA A 352 -4.94 -10.97 13.58
C ALA A 352 -4.97 -11.96 12.41
N ARG A 353 -4.58 -13.23 12.67
CA ARG A 353 -4.71 -14.32 11.69
C ARG A 353 -6.16 -14.54 11.23
N ALA A 354 -7.11 -14.52 12.15
CA ALA A 354 -8.53 -14.70 11.83
C ALA A 354 -9.06 -13.59 10.93
N PHE A 355 -8.66 -12.33 11.18
CA PHE A 355 -9.03 -11.22 10.31
C PHE A 355 -8.54 -11.39 8.87
N THR A 356 -7.29 -11.81 8.69
CA THR A 356 -6.78 -12.06 7.34
C THR A 356 -7.37 -13.30 6.69
N TYR A 357 -7.86 -14.25 7.48
CA TYR A 357 -8.58 -15.42 6.98
C TYR A 357 -9.94 -15.02 6.39
N ASP A 358 -10.67 -14.14 7.08
CA ASP A 358 -11.91 -13.55 6.54
C ASP A 358 -11.63 -12.69 5.30
N TYR A 359 -10.49 -12.00 5.25
CA TYR A 359 -10.04 -11.26 4.08
C TYR A 359 -9.73 -12.16 2.89
N ASP A 360 -9.25 -13.40 3.09
CA ASP A 360 -9.02 -14.37 2.01
C ASP A 360 -10.32 -14.97 1.45
N ALA A 361 -11.31 -15.15 2.29
CA ALA A 361 -12.66 -15.44 1.79
C ALA A 361 -13.15 -14.28 0.89
N ALA A 362 -12.74 -13.04 1.21
CA ALA A 362 -12.94 -11.88 0.34
C ALA A 362 -12.03 -11.88 -0.89
N SER A 363 -10.84 -12.52 -0.87
CA SER A 363 -9.94 -12.55 -2.03
C SER A 363 -10.37 -13.54 -3.12
N ALA A 364 -11.01 -14.66 -2.76
CA ALA A 364 -11.76 -15.47 -3.74
C ALA A 364 -12.86 -14.63 -4.40
N SER A 365 -13.50 -13.74 -3.64
CA SER A 365 -14.44 -12.76 -4.17
C SER A 365 -13.78 -11.65 -5.01
N VAL A 366 -12.46 -11.39 -4.84
CA VAL A 366 -11.73 -10.41 -5.67
C VAL A 366 -11.54 -10.93 -7.10
N GLN A 367 -11.22 -12.23 -7.25
CA GLN A 367 -11.16 -12.83 -8.58
C GLN A 367 -12.53 -12.74 -9.29
N GLU A 368 -13.61 -13.02 -8.58
CA GLU A 368 -14.97 -12.90 -9.11
C GLU A 368 -15.32 -11.44 -9.42
N ARG A 369 -14.93 -10.49 -8.57
CA ARG A 369 -15.09 -9.05 -8.84
C ARG A 369 -14.36 -8.60 -10.09
N TRP A 370 -13.12 -9.04 -10.31
CA TRP A 370 -12.40 -8.71 -11.54
C TRP A 370 -13.05 -9.33 -12.77
N LYS A 371 -13.62 -10.53 -12.65
CA LYS A 371 -14.46 -11.11 -13.71
C LYS A 371 -15.64 -10.21 -14.05
N ASP A 372 -16.42 -9.84 -13.05
CA ASP A 372 -17.58 -8.94 -13.21
C ASP A 372 -17.18 -7.57 -13.78
N ILE A 373 -16.04 -7.01 -13.33
CA ILE A 373 -15.51 -5.74 -13.83
C ILE A 373 -15.20 -5.85 -15.32
N VAL A 374 -14.48 -6.89 -15.74
CA VAL A 374 -14.14 -7.08 -17.17
C VAL A 374 -15.40 -7.34 -17.99
N GLU A 375 -16.32 -8.18 -17.53
CA GLU A 375 -17.60 -8.39 -18.22
C GLU A 375 -18.41 -7.11 -18.36
N THR A 376 -18.46 -6.28 -17.30
CA THR A 376 -19.20 -5.00 -17.31
C THR A 376 -18.59 -3.99 -18.28
N LEU A 377 -17.25 -3.93 -18.37
CA LEU A 377 -16.55 -2.90 -19.14
C LEU A 377 -16.30 -3.31 -20.60
N CYS A 378 -16.28 -4.61 -20.90
CA CYS A 378 -16.07 -5.13 -22.26
C CYS A 378 -17.37 -5.57 -22.95
N ALA A 379 -18.55 -5.38 -22.30
CA ALA A 379 -19.87 -5.63 -22.90
C ALA A 379 -20.22 -4.53 -23.89
#